data_676f2d12c27b57f4a654b24e19e3c10d
#
_entry.id   676f2d12c27b57f4a654b24e19e3c10d
#
_cell.length_a   1.000
_cell.length_b   1.000
_cell.length_c   1.000
_cell.angle_alpha   90.00
_cell.angle_beta   90.00
_cell.angle_gamma   90.00
#
_symmetry.space_group_name_H-M   'P 1'
#
loop_
_entity.id
_entity.type
_entity.pdbx_description
1 polymer ?
#
loop_
_entity_poly.entity_id
_entity_poly.type
_entity_poly.pdbx_seq_one_letter_code
_entity_poly.pdbx_strand_id
1 'polypeptide(L)'
;MKIGFIGTGVMGTGIINNLLKNNYDVTVYNRTKAHAQPVLDNGAKWADNPAELTNQVDVLFTMVGFPQDVENIYFGENGIFETAQAGQYIIDMTTSKPSLAQKIGQTGEDKRIHIFDAPVSGGDIGAKKGTLTVMIGGHEEDLDQLRDIFMTFSSKLNYFGPYGSGQHAKMANQIMIAGTMTGMTEMLVYAKAARLNLEQVCQTLQSGAAENFSLGSYGPRILKGDYTPGFFAKHFLKDLRIALEEAEKMNLDLPSTKEAKHLYEVLVDDKKLGNDGTQALIKLWWK
;
A
#
# COMPACT_ATOMS: atom_id res chain seq x y z
N MET A 1 19.37 -14.98 -6.77
CA MET A 1 19.06 -14.30 -5.49
C MET A 1 17.93 -15.04 -4.79
N LYS A 2 18.07 -15.31 -3.50
CA LYS A 2 17.00 -15.82 -2.64
C LYS A 2 16.16 -14.65 -2.15
N ILE A 3 14.85 -14.76 -2.23
CA ILE A 3 13.94 -13.68 -1.87
C ILE A 3 13.19 -14.04 -0.59
N GLY A 4 13.19 -13.11 0.37
CA GLY A 4 12.32 -13.13 1.53
C GLY A 4 11.10 -12.22 1.34
N PHE A 5 9.95 -12.61 1.90
CA PHE A 5 8.78 -11.74 1.91
C PHE A 5 8.04 -11.82 3.26
N ILE A 6 7.93 -10.68 3.94
CA ILE A 6 7.18 -10.54 5.18
C ILE A 6 5.82 -9.91 4.89
N GLY A 7 4.74 -10.65 5.19
CA GLY A 7 3.36 -10.21 5.00
C GLY A 7 2.68 -10.87 3.80
N THR A 8 1.81 -11.83 4.10
CA THR A 8 1.03 -12.61 3.11
C THR A 8 -0.44 -12.16 3.06
N GLY A 9 -0.67 -10.86 3.22
CA GLY A 9 -1.99 -10.26 2.99
C GLY A 9 -2.35 -10.25 1.50
N VAL A 10 -3.48 -9.61 1.16
CA VAL A 10 -4.01 -9.56 -0.23
C VAL A 10 -2.95 -9.09 -1.24
N MET A 11 -2.24 -8.01 -0.91
CA MET A 11 -1.19 -7.44 -1.77
C MET A 11 0.04 -8.34 -1.82
N GLY A 12 0.56 -8.74 -0.64
CA GLY A 12 1.75 -9.59 -0.54
C GLY A 12 1.57 -10.93 -1.26
N THR A 13 0.42 -11.57 -1.11
CA THR A 13 0.08 -12.81 -1.83
C THR A 13 0.15 -12.63 -3.35
N GLY A 14 -0.37 -11.51 -3.88
CA GLY A 14 -0.30 -11.21 -5.31
C GLY A 14 1.14 -11.05 -5.80
N ILE A 15 1.97 -10.32 -5.06
CA ILE A 15 3.38 -10.09 -5.37
C ILE A 15 4.18 -11.40 -5.29
N ILE A 16 4.04 -12.15 -4.19
CA ILE A 16 4.73 -13.44 -3.99
C ILE A 16 4.42 -14.40 -5.13
N ASN A 17 3.16 -14.51 -5.55
CA ASN A 17 2.77 -15.37 -6.65
C ASN A 17 3.42 -14.96 -7.98
N ASN A 18 3.62 -13.67 -8.24
CA ASN A 18 4.34 -13.22 -9.42
C ASN A 18 5.84 -13.55 -9.34
N LEU A 19 6.47 -13.43 -8.16
CA LEU A 19 7.86 -13.86 -7.94
C LEU A 19 8.01 -15.37 -8.20
N LEU A 20 7.13 -16.20 -7.63
CA LEU A 20 7.14 -17.66 -7.83
C LEU A 20 6.95 -18.04 -9.30
N LYS A 21 6.03 -17.39 -10.02
CA LYS A 21 5.81 -17.59 -11.47
C LYS A 21 7.04 -17.28 -12.32
N ASN A 22 7.88 -16.36 -11.85
CA ASN A 22 9.15 -16.01 -12.50
C ASN A 22 10.33 -16.83 -11.97
N ASN A 23 10.05 -17.96 -11.30
CA ASN A 23 11.04 -18.95 -10.82
C ASN A 23 12.00 -18.42 -9.75
N TYR A 24 11.62 -17.42 -8.97
CA TYR A 24 12.40 -17.01 -7.80
C TYR A 24 12.16 -17.98 -6.64
N ASP A 25 13.23 -18.27 -5.89
CA ASP A 25 13.17 -19.01 -4.63
C ASP A 25 12.69 -18.07 -3.53
N VAL A 26 11.42 -18.24 -3.07
CA VAL A 26 10.78 -17.32 -2.14
C VAL A 26 10.53 -18.00 -0.80
N THR A 27 11.02 -17.39 0.28
CA THR A 27 10.70 -17.77 1.66
C THR A 27 9.81 -16.68 2.28
N VAL A 28 8.80 -17.07 3.02
CA VAL A 28 7.82 -16.11 3.56
C VAL A 28 7.70 -16.22 5.07
N TYR A 29 7.35 -15.09 5.69
CA TYR A 29 6.88 -15.01 7.06
C TYR A 29 5.59 -14.19 7.14
N ASN A 30 4.69 -14.60 8.01
CA ASN A 30 3.49 -13.81 8.37
C ASN A 30 3.12 -14.09 9.82
N ARG A 31 2.70 -13.07 10.57
CA ARG A 31 2.29 -13.20 11.98
C ARG A 31 1.31 -14.36 12.24
N THR A 32 0.38 -14.58 11.31
CA THR A 32 -0.56 -15.70 11.34
C THR A 32 -0.23 -16.66 10.19
N LYS A 33 0.39 -17.80 10.49
CA LYS A 33 0.85 -18.80 9.49
C LYS A 33 -0.26 -19.24 8.53
N ALA A 34 -1.48 -19.40 9.03
CA ALA A 34 -2.62 -19.81 8.21
C ALA A 34 -2.90 -18.85 7.03
N HIS A 35 -2.57 -17.57 7.15
CA HIS A 35 -2.71 -16.61 6.04
C HIS A 35 -1.64 -16.80 4.96
N ALA A 36 -0.55 -17.52 5.24
CA ALA A 36 0.48 -17.82 4.25
C ALA A 36 0.15 -19.09 3.44
N GLN A 37 -0.83 -19.91 3.86
CA GLN A 37 -1.12 -21.19 3.21
C GLN A 37 -1.27 -21.09 1.68
N PRO A 38 -1.96 -20.09 1.11
CA PRO A 38 -2.11 -19.98 -0.35
C PRO A 38 -0.78 -19.83 -1.11
N VAL A 39 0.22 -19.16 -0.52
CA VAL A 39 1.53 -19.01 -1.17
C VAL A 39 2.45 -20.19 -0.88
N LEU A 40 2.30 -20.86 0.27
CA LEU A 40 3.00 -22.11 0.57
C LEU A 40 2.57 -23.23 -0.37
N ASP A 41 1.27 -23.35 -0.65
CA ASP A 41 0.72 -24.32 -1.61
C ASP A 41 1.24 -24.05 -3.04
N ASN A 42 1.63 -22.81 -3.34
CA ASN A 42 2.21 -22.40 -4.62
C ASN A 42 3.74 -22.51 -4.67
N GLY A 43 4.38 -23.05 -3.61
CA GLY A 43 5.81 -23.36 -3.59
C GLY A 43 6.70 -22.40 -2.79
N ALA A 44 6.15 -21.43 -2.09
CA ALA A 44 6.93 -20.62 -1.13
C ALA A 44 7.36 -21.47 0.07
N LYS A 45 8.52 -21.14 0.66
CA LYS A 45 9.02 -21.73 1.91
C LYS A 45 8.58 -20.91 3.10
N TRP A 46 8.62 -21.48 4.29
CA TRP A 46 8.26 -20.82 5.54
C TRP A 46 9.48 -20.53 6.41
N ALA A 47 9.47 -19.38 7.10
CA ALA A 47 10.35 -19.05 8.22
C ALA A 47 9.51 -18.70 9.44
N ASP A 48 9.99 -18.97 10.67
CA ASP A 48 9.19 -18.84 11.89
C ASP A 48 9.18 -17.43 12.47
N ASN A 49 10.12 -16.57 12.07
CA ASN A 49 10.19 -15.16 12.49
C ASN A 49 10.95 -14.30 11.46
N PRO A 50 10.87 -12.96 11.54
CA PRO A 50 11.59 -12.05 10.65
C PRO A 50 13.10 -12.22 10.64
N ALA A 51 13.73 -12.42 11.80
CA ALA A 51 15.18 -12.57 11.90
C ALA A 51 15.67 -13.85 11.20
N GLU A 52 14.98 -14.97 11.40
CA GLU A 52 15.29 -16.22 10.70
C GLU A 52 15.15 -16.06 9.19
N LEU A 53 14.09 -15.43 8.71
CA LEU A 53 13.89 -15.16 7.30
C LEU A 53 15.02 -14.30 6.73
N THR A 54 15.37 -13.21 7.41
CA THR A 54 16.38 -12.27 6.98
C THR A 54 17.74 -12.94 6.82
N ASN A 55 18.11 -13.84 7.74
CA ASN A 55 19.40 -14.55 7.70
C ASN A 55 19.55 -15.53 6.50
N GLN A 56 18.46 -15.85 5.79
CA GLN A 56 18.44 -16.88 4.74
C GLN A 56 18.38 -16.30 3.32
N VAL A 57 18.23 -14.98 3.15
CA VAL A 57 17.89 -14.37 1.87
C VAL A 57 18.84 -13.25 1.47
N ASP A 58 18.93 -12.98 0.18
CA ASP A 58 19.72 -11.88 -0.38
C ASP A 58 18.89 -10.58 -0.45
N VAL A 59 17.59 -10.71 -0.74
CA VAL A 59 16.63 -9.62 -0.91
C VAL A 59 15.41 -9.88 -0.04
N LEU A 60 15.03 -8.92 0.80
CA LEU A 60 13.88 -9.02 1.68
C LEU A 60 12.86 -7.92 1.35
N PHE A 61 11.63 -8.32 1.05
CA PHE A 61 10.49 -7.41 0.93
C PHE A 61 9.61 -7.47 2.18
N THR A 62 9.07 -6.32 2.59
CA THR A 62 8.09 -6.25 3.67
C THR A 62 6.82 -5.55 3.20
N MET A 63 5.65 -6.09 3.54
CA MET A 63 4.35 -5.48 3.25
C MET A 63 3.33 -5.84 4.32
N VAL A 64 3.27 -5.03 5.36
CA VAL A 64 2.41 -5.24 6.53
C VAL A 64 1.29 -4.19 6.63
N GLY A 65 0.54 -4.15 7.74
CA GLY A 65 -0.69 -3.36 7.83
C GLY A 65 -0.49 -1.90 8.22
N PHE A 66 0.33 -1.66 9.24
CA PHE A 66 0.44 -0.37 9.93
C PHE A 66 1.89 0.00 10.23
N PRO A 67 2.19 1.31 10.45
CA PRO A 67 3.54 1.75 10.83
C PRO A 67 4.10 1.04 12.06
N GLN A 68 3.25 0.72 13.05
CA GLN A 68 3.66 -0.03 14.23
C GLN A 68 4.09 -1.46 13.89
N ASP A 69 3.41 -2.12 12.94
CA ASP A 69 3.82 -3.43 12.46
C ASP A 69 5.19 -3.35 11.78
N VAL A 70 5.44 -2.29 10.97
CA VAL A 70 6.75 -2.03 10.36
C VAL A 70 7.82 -1.85 11.44
N GLU A 71 7.59 -0.98 12.42
CA GLU A 71 8.56 -0.77 13.51
C GLU A 71 8.88 -2.08 14.25
N ASN A 72 7.86 -2.88 14.53
CA ASN A 72 8.02 -4.15 15.24
C ASN A 72 8.82 -5.19 14.42
N ILE A 73 8.56 -5.33 13.11
CA ILE A 73 9.30 -6.32 12.30
C ILE A 73 10.75 -5.89 12.02
N TYR A 74 11.06 -4.59 12.06
CA TYR A 74 12.43 -4.10 11.85
C TYR A 74 13.23 -4.07 13.14
N PHE A 75 12.66 -3.54 14.24
CA PHE A 75 13.38 -3.20 15.48
C PHE A 75 12.95 -4.03 16.69
N GLY A 76 11.87 -4.82 16.59
CA GLY A 76 11.38 -5.65 17.69
C GLY A 76 12.21 -6.90 17.90
N GLU A 77 11.86 -7.67 18.93
CA GLU A 77 12.46 -8.99 19.22
C GLU A 77 12.28 -9.94 18.02
N ASN A 78 13.34 -10.65 17.65
CA ASN A 78 13.43 -11.44 16.42
C ASN A 78 13.15 -10.62 15.15
N GLY A 79 13.45 -9.34 15.18
CA GLY A 79 13.28 -8.41 14.08
C GLY A 79 14.39 -8.49 13.03
N ILE A 80 14.17 -7.85 11.90
CA ILE A 80 15.04 -7.88 10.73
C ILE A 80 16.47 -7.45 11.09
N PHE A 81 16.64 -6.35 11.83
CA PHE A 81 17.96 -5.79 12.14
C PHE A 81 18.79 -6.60 13.15
N GLU A 82 18.23 -7.65 13.77
CA GLU A 82 19.02 -8.56 14.61
C GLU A 82 19.96 -9.43 13.78
N THR A 83 19.57 -9.81 12.56
CA THR A 83 20.30 -10.78 11.74
C THR A 83 20.68 -10.26 10.36
N ALA A 84 20.22 -9.06 9.99
CA ALA A 84 20.52 -8.46 8.70
C ALA A 84 22.03 -8.25 8.50
N GLN A 85 22.52 -8.61 7.32
CA GLN A 85 23.94 -8.65 6.98
C GLN A 85 24.31 -7.59 5.96
N ALA A 86 25.54 -7.12 6.01
CA ALA A 86 26.06 -6.15 5.03
C ALA A 86 25.89 -6.68 3.58
N GLY A 87 25.45 -5.80 2.70
CA GLY A 87 25.22 -6.10 1.28
C GLY A 87 23.84 -6.70 0.97
N GLN A 88 22.99 -6.97 1.98
CA GLN A 88 21.60 -7.37 1.74
C GLN A 88 20.75 -6.18 1.25
N TYR A 89 19.70 -6.49 0.47
CA TYR A 89 18.70 -5.55 0.02
C TYR A 89 17.41 -5.74 0.84
N ILE A 90 16.94 -4.68 1.50
CA ILE A 90 15.71 -4.72 2.30
C ILE A 90 14.76 -3.61 1.84
N ILE A 91 13.56 -3.99 1.42
CA ILE A 91 12.61 -3.13 0.75
C ILE A 91 11.28 -3.11 1.52
N ASP A 92 10.92 -1.96 2.11
CA ASP A 92 9.59 -1.81 2.71
C ASP A 92 8.58 -1.28 1.70
N MET A 93 7.65 -2.14 1.30
CA MET A 93 6.55 -1.81 0.40
C MET A 93 5.28 -1.38 1.15
N THR A 94 5.32 -1.39 2.48
CA THR A 94 4.20 -0.93 3.31
C THR A 94 3.98 0.57 3.14
N THR A 95 2.73 1.00 3.01
CA THR A 95 2.42 2.43 3.18
C THR A 95 2.56 2.79 4.66
N SER A 96 3.64 3.50 4.98
CA SER A 96 4.08 3.84 6.33
C SER A 96 4.51 5.31 6.44
N LYS A 97 5.07 5.70 7.59
CA LYS A 97 5.53 7.09 7.82
C LYS A 97 6.85 7.34 7.10
N PRO A 98 6.99 8.45 6.36
CA PRO A 98 8.29 8.90 5.82
C PRO A 98 9.40 8.95 6.88
N SER A 99 9.09 9.45 8.08
CA SER A 99 10.05 9.52 9.19
C SER A 99 10.52 8.13 9.69
N LEU A 100 9.64 7.11 9.64
CA LEU A 100 10.04 5.74 9.96
C LEU A 100 10.92 5.14 8.85
N ALA A 101 10.61 5.40 7.58
CA ALA A 101 11.44 4.99 6.46
C ALA A 101 12.85 5.60 6.54
N GLN A 102 12.96 6.88 6.92
CA GLN A 102 14.25 7.54 7.17
C GLN A 102 15.03 6.87 8.30
N LYS A 103 14.37 6.55 9.44
CA LYS A 103 14.98 5.83 10.56
C LYS A 103 15.49 4.45 10.14
N ILE A 104 14.71 3.71 9.34
CA ILE A 104 15.09 2.40 8.81
C ILE A 104 16.29 2.55 7.87
N GLY A 105 16.26 3.53 6.95
CA GLY A 105 17.35 3.82 6.01
C GLY A 105 18.65 4.11 6.73
N GLN A 106 18.65 5.02 7.70
CA GLN A 106 19.84 5.37 8.46
C GLN A 106 20.40 4.17 9.25
N THR A 107 19.53 3.34 9.84
CA THR A 107 19.96 2.11 10.53
C THR A 107 20.60 1.12 9.55
N GLY A 108 20.08 1.05 8.32
CA GLY A 108 20.63 0.22 7.26
C GLY A 108 22.02 0.69 6.82
N GLU A 109 22.23 1.99 6.65
CA GLU A 109 23.56 2.57 6.34
C GLU A 109 24.60 2.19 7.38
N ASP A 110 24.28 2.36 8.68
CA ASP A 110 25.17 1.99 9.78
C ASP A 110 25.59 0.51 9.74
N LYS A 111 24.73 -0.33 9.18
CA LYS A 111 24.94 -1.78 9.00
C LYS A 111 25.44 -2.17 7.60
N ARG A 112 25.59 -1.22 6.69
CA ARG A 112 25.97 -1.43 5.28
C ARG A 112 24.96 -2.33 4.53
N ILE A 113 23.68 -2.10 4.77
CA ILE A 113 22.54 -2.77 4.15
C ILE A 113 21.88 -1.78 3.17
N HIS A 114 21.50 -2.25 1.98
CA HIS A 114 20.77 -1.44 0.99
C HIS A 114 19.29 -1.38 1.34
N ILE A 115 18.81 -0.23 1.77
CA ILE A 115 17.41 -0.01 2.19
C ILE A 115 16.65 0.75 1.11
N PHE A 116 15.38 0.37 0.92
CA PHE A 116 14.41 1.14 0.11
C PHE A 116 13.07 1.22 0.80
N ASP A 117 12.43 2.38 0.74
CA ASP A 117 11.00 2.52 0.92
C ASP A 117 10.33 2.54 -0.45
N ALA A 118 9.46 1.56 -0.69
CA ALA A 118 8.93 1.29 -2.02
C ALA A 118 7.41 1.03 -2.02
N PRO A 119 6.59 1.92 -1.44
CA PRO A 119 5.15 1.76 -1.47
C PRO A 119 4.61 1.74 -2.90
N VAL A 120 3.42 1.12 -3.06
CA VAL A 120 2.86 0.83 -4.37
C VAL A 120 1.50 1.47 -4.59
N SER A 121 1.13 1.61 -5.86
CA SER A 121 -0.22 1.93 -6.34
C SER A 121 -0.66 0.90 -7.39
N GLY A 122 -1.99 0.64 -7.48
CA GLY A 122 -2.58 -0.33 -8.41
C GLY A 122 -3.52 -1.34 -7.75
N GLY A 123 -3.59 -1.35 -6.40
CA GLY A 123 -4.49 -2.19 -5.62
C GLY A 123 -4.23 -3.70 -5.79
N ASP A 124 -5.15 -4.50 -5.30
CA ASP A 124 -5.10 -5.97 -5.35
C ASP A 124 -5.06 -6.52 -6.79
N ILE A 125 -5.77 -5.88 -7.70
CA ILE A 125 -5.79 -6.24 -9.13
C ILE A 125 -4.40 -6.03 -9.74
N GLY A 126 -3.75 -4.90 -9.45
CA GLY A 126 -2.38 -4.62 -9.89
C GLY A 126 -1.37 -5.61 -9.33
N ALA A 127 -1.49 -5.96 -8.05
CA ALA A 127 -0.63 -6.95 -7.42
C ALA A 127 -0.77 -8.35 -8.07
N LYS A 128 -2.01 -8.78 -8.35
CA LYS A 128 -2.27 -10.06 -9.03
C LYS A 128 -1.76 -10.09 -10.47
N LYS A 129 -1.94 -8.99 -11.21
CA LYS A 129 -1.57 -8.89 -12.64
C LYS A 129 -0.10 -8.56 -12.88
N GLY A 130 0.66 -8.20 -11.86
CA GLY A 130 2.04 -7.72 -12.04
C GLY A 130 2.13 -6.34 -12.68
N THR A 131 1.17 -5.46 -12.41
CA THR A 131 1.07 -4.13 -13.04
C THR A 131 1.11 -2.98 -12.04
N LEU A 132 1.72 -3.20 -10.87
CA LEU A 132 1.87 -2.15 -9.86
C LEU A 132 2.74 -1.01 -10.37
N THR A 133 2.51 0.18 -9.82
CA THR A 133 3.44 1.30 -9.89
C THR A 133 4.14 1.39 -8.54
N VAL A 134 5.48 1.39 -8.55
CA VAL A 134 6.30 1.46 -7.35
C VAL A 134 6.87 2.87 -7.21
N MET A 135 6.81 3.42 -6.00
CA MET A 135 7.33 4.74 -5.63
C MET A 135 8.54 4.53 -4.72
N ILE A 136 9.75 4.82 -5.20
CA ILE A 136 10.99 4.38 -4.58
C ILE A 136 11.73 5.54 -3.94
N GLY A 137 12.11 5.37 -2.66
CA GLY A 137 13.08 6.19 -1.94
C GLY A 137 14.26 5.32 -1.47
N GLY A 138 15.47 5.88 -1.49
CA GLY A 138 16.70 5.18 -1.13
C GLY A 138 17.89 5.66 -1.96
N HIS A 139 18.92 4.83 -2.15
CA HIS A 139 20.04 5.11 -3.03
C HIS A 139 19.77 4.64 -4.46
N GLU A 140 19.77 5.55 -5.43
CA GLU A 140 19.39 5.25 -6.82
C GLU A 140 20.34 4.25 -7.47
N GLU A 141 21.63 4.34 -7.16
CA GLU A 141 22.68 3.45 -7.68
C GLU A 141 22.47 1.98 -7.35
N ASP A 142 21.79 1.67 -6.25
CA ASP A 142 21.52 0.31 -5.81
C ASP A 142 20.28 -0.31 -6.48
N LEU A 143 19.43 0.52 -7.13
CA LEU A 143 18.15 0.08 -7.70
C LEU A 143 18.31 -0.86 -8.90
N ASP A 144 19.35 -0.70 -9.69
CA ASP A 144 19.54 -1.49 -10.91
C ASP A 144 19.64 -2.98 -10.62
N GLN A 145 20.19 -3.37 -9.45
CA GLN A 145 20.29 -4.77 -9.02
C GLN A 145 18.91 -5.42 -8.75
N LEU A 146 17.89 -4.61 -8.48
CA LEU A 146 16.55 -5.05 -8.12
C LEU A 146 15.53 -4.89 -9.26
N ARG A 147 15.89 -4.23 -10.34
CA ARG A 147 14.99 -3.89 -11.44
C ARG A 147 14.23 -5.10 -11.98
N ASP A 148 14.92 -6.18 -12.28
CA ASP A 148 14.30 -7.39 -12.84
C ASP A 148 13.33 -8.03 -11.84
N ILE A 149 13.64 -7.99 -10.53
CA ILE A 149 12.77 -8.50 -9.48
C ILE A 149 11.50 -7.65 -9.41
N PHE A 150 11.64 -6.33 -9.34
CA PHE A 150 10.48 -5.43 -9.32
C PHE A 150 9.58 -5.58 -10.54
N MET A 151 10.15 -5.78 -11.74
CA MET A 151 9.38 -5.91 -12.98
C MET A 151 8.57 -7.22 -13.06
N THR A 152 8.76 -8.17 -12.15
CA THR A 152 7.88 -9.35 -12.06
C THR A 152 6.47 -9.02 -11.58
N PHE A 153 6.33 -7.98 -10.76
CA PHE A 153 5.06 -7.60 -10.14
C PHE A 153 4.66 -6.12 -10.36
N SER A 154 5.45 -5.38 -11.11
CA SER A 154 5.16 -3.98 -11.42
C SER A 154 5.35 -3.67 -12.91
N SER A 155 4.75 -2.60 -13.38
CA SER A 155 4.92 -2.08 -14.74
C SER A 155 5.67 -0.74 -14.77
N LYS A 156 5.83 -0.09 -13.62
CA LYS A 156 6.50 1.21 -13.49
C LYS A 156 7.27 1.30 -12.19
N LEU A 157 8.53 1.72 -12.29
CA LEU A 157 9.39 2.05 -11.17
C LEU A 157 9.73 3.54 -11.25
N ASN A 158 9.38 4.29 -10.21
CA ASN A 158 9.67 5.73 -10.16
C ASN A 158 10.49 6.02 -8.90
N TYR A 159 11.69 6.54 -9.12
CA TYR A 159 12.57 7.01 -8.05
C TYR A 159 12.22 8.45 -7.68
N PHE A 160 12.13 8.74 -6.38
CA PHE A 160 11.71 10.05 -5.86
C PHE A 160 12.78 10.74 -5.00
N GLY A 161 13.88 10.08 -4.67
CA GLY A 161 14.94 10.65 -3.87
C GLY A 161 15.39 9.77 -2.70
N PRO A 162 16.04 10.35 -1.67
CA PRO A 162 16.55 9.58 -0.53
C PRO A 162 15.44 8.91 0.29
N TYR A 163 15.83 8.21 1.37
CA TYR A 163 14.92 7.50 2.27
C TYR A 163 13.72 8.34 2.72
N GLY A 164 12.53 7.77 2.61
CA GLY A 164 11.26 8.42 2.91
C GLY A 164 10.61 9.12 1.72
N SER A 165 11.35 9.35 0.61
CA SER A 165 10.79 10.01 -0.58
C SER A 165 9.73 9.17 -1.28
N GLY A 166 9.85 7.84 -1.29
CA GLY A 166 8.82 6.93 -1.77
C GLY A 166 7.54 7.05 -0.95
N GLN A 167 7.67 7.11 0.38
CA GLN A 167 6.53 7.31 1.28
C GLN A 167 5.89 8.69 1.10
N HIS A 168 6.67 9.76 0.93
CA HIS A 168 6.13 11.09 0.61
C HIS A 168 5.38 11.11 -0.72
N ALA A 169 5.90 10.46 -1.76
CA ALA A 169 5.20 10.29 -3.03
C ALA A 169 3.89 9.52 -2.83
N LYS A 170 3.89 8.48 -1.98
CA LYS A 170 2.68 7.76 -1.62
C LYS A 170 1.68 8.63 -0.86
N MET A 171 2.12 9.51 0.06
CA MET A 171 1.21 10.44 0.74
C MET A 171 0.57 11.41 -0.25
N ALA A 172 1.30 11.95 -1.21
CA ALA A 172 0.75 12.79 -2.27
C ALA A 172 -0.31 12.03 -3.11
N ASN A 173 -0.06 10.75 -3.44
CA ASN A 173 -1.04 9.89 -4.09
C ASN A 173 -2.31 9.70 -3.24
N GLN A 174 -2.18 9.45 -1.93
CA GLN A 174 -3.34 9.25 -1.05
C GLN A 174 -4.16 10.53 -0.83
N ILE A 175 -3.52 11.69 -0.78
CA ILE A 175 -4.18 13.00 -0.75
C ILE A 175 -5.04 13.19 -2.02
N MET A 176 -4.52 12.85 -3.20
CA MET A 176 -5.27 12.92 -4.44
C MET A 176 -6.45 11.95 -4.46
N ILE A 177 -6.26 10.72 -3.99
CA ILE A 177 -7.34 9.73 -3.86
C ILE A 177 -8.43 10.23 -2.88
N ALA A 178 -8.06 10.89 -1.79
CA ALA A 178 -9.01 11.46 -0.86
C ALA A 178 -10.00 12.41 -1.57
N GLY A 179 -9.47 13.34 -2.36
CA GLY A 179 -10.30 14.27 -3.12
C GLY A 179 -11.21 13.58 -4.15
N THR A 180 -10.69 12.59 -4.89
CA THR A 180 -11.50 11.87 -5.90
C THR A 180 -12.57 10.99 -5.26
N MET A 181 -12.31 10.37 -4.11
CA MET A 181 -13.29 9.55 -3.41
C MET A 181 -14.42 10.37 -2.78
N THR A 182 -14.09 11.47 -2.12
CA THR A 182 -15.11 12.38 -1.55
C THR A 182 -15.93 13.04 -2.64
N GLY A 183 -15.27 13.59 -3.68
CA GLY A 183 -15.96 14.22 -4.81
C GLY A 183 -16.88 13.26 -5.56
N MET A 184 -16.45 12.03 -5.83
CA MET A 184 -17.30 10.99 -6.44
C MET A 184 -18.50 10.66 -5.54
N THR A 185 -18.28 10.54 -4.23
CA THR A 185 -19.35 10.22 -3.27
C THR A 185 -20.40 11.33 -3.25
N GLU A 186 -20.00 12.60 -3.09
CA GLU A 186 -20.91 13.74 -3.08
C GLU A 186 -21.61 13.92 -4.42
N MET A 187 -20.91 13.72 -5.54
CA MET A 187 -21.51 13.74 -6.87
C MET A 187 -22.65 12.71 -6.99
N LEU A 188 -22.45 11.48 -6.54
CA LEU A 188 -23.50 10.45 -6.57
C LEU A 188 -24.67 10.79 -5.64
N VAL A 189 -24.40 11.33 -4.46
CA VAL A 189 -25.43 11.80 -3.52
C VAL A 189 -26.27 12.91 -4.16
N TYR A 190 -25.62 13.92 -4.74
CA TYR A 190 -26.28 15.04 -5.44
C TYR A 190 -27.11 14.54 -6.63
N ALA A 191 -26.54 13.73 -7.50
CA ALA A 191 -27.20 13.22 -8.71
C ALA A 191 -28.46 12.41 -8.35
N LYS A 192 -28.40 11.58 -7.29
CA LYS A 192 -29.55 10.83 -6.78
C LYS A 192 -30.65 11.76 -6.27
N ALA A 193 -30.30 12.79 -5.50
CA ALA A 193 -31.26 13.78 -5.00
C ALA A 193 -31.93 14.57 -6.14
N ALA A 194 -31.17 14.87 -7.19
CA ALA A 194 -31.66 15.50 -8.42
C ALA A 194 -32.46 14.54 -9.34
N ARG A 195 -32.63 13.26 -8.94
CA ARG A 195 -33.34 12.22 -9.69
C ARG A 195 -32.76 11.92 -11.08
N LEU A 196 -31.45 12.09 -11.25
CA LEU A 196 -30.75 11.77 -12.48
C LEU A 196 -30.53 10.24 -12.60
N ASN A 197 -30.36 9.77 -13.83
CA ASN A 197 -29.90 8.39 -14.05
C ASN A 197 -28.41 8.30 -13.67
N LEU A 198 -28.10 7.59 -12.60
CA LEU A 198 -26.75 7.54 -12.01
C LEU A 198 -25.74 6.84 -12.92
N GLU A 199 -26.16 5.79 -13.66
CA GLU A 199 -25.29 5.12 -14.63
C GLU A 199 -24.89 6.07 -15.76
N GLN A 200 -25.86 6.82 -16.30
CA GLN A 200 -25.64 7.82 -17.33
C GLN A 200 -24.74 8.96 -16.82
N VAL A 201 -24.93 9.40 -15.57
CA VAL A 201 -24.06 10.41 -14.94
C VAL A 201 -22.61 9.92 -14.88
N CYS A 202 -22.38 8.70 -14.34
CA CYS A 202 -21.05 8.12 -14.28
C CYS A 202 -20.38 8.03 -15.66
N GLN A 203 -21.10 7.51 -16.66
CA GLN A 203 -20.60 7.39 -18.03
C GLN A 203 -20.24 8.74 -18.66
N THR A 204 -21.11 9.74 -18.48
CA THR A 204 -20.90 11.09 -19.02
C THR A 204 -19.68 11.75 -18.40
N LEU A 205 -19.54 11.70 -17.08
CA LEU A 205 -18.43 12.33 -16.37
C LEU A 205 -17.09 11.62 -16.65
N GLN A 206 -17.14 10.30 -16.88
CA GLN A 206 -15.94 9.52 -17.24
C GLN A 206 -15.37 9.86 -18.63
N SER A 207 -16.13 10.54 -19.48
CA SER A 207 -15.68 10.98 -20.81
C SER A 207 -15.24 12.46 -20.86
N GLY A 208 -15.19 13.15 -19.75
CA GLY A 208 -14.91 14.58 -19.66
C GLY A 208 -13.85 14.96 -18.63
N ALA A 209 -13.79 16.23 -18.27
CA ALA A 209 -12.79 16.79 -17.34
C ALA A 209 -12.86 16.22 -15.92
N ALA A 210 -13.95 15.56 -15.55
CA ALA A 210 -14.13 14.90 -14.26
C ALA A 210 -13.60 13.44 -14.25
N GLU A 211 -13.09 12.94 -15.37
CA GLU A 211 -12.54 11.58 -15.47
C GLU A 211 -11.47 11.32 -14.39
N ASN A 212 -11.61 10.22 -13.69
CA ASN A 212 -10.60 9.75 -12.75
C ASN A 212 -10.80 8.25 -12.42
N PHE A 213 -9.76 7.62 -11.86
CA PHE A 213 -9.77 6.22 -11.50
C PHE A 213 -10.90 5.86 -10.51
N SER A 214 -11.16 6.70 -9.50
CA SER A 214 -12.20 6.42 -8.50
C SER A 214 -13.58 6.34 -9.15
N LEU A 215 -13.91 7.29 -10.01
CA LEU A 215 -15.17 7.31 -10.74
C LEU A 215 -15.33 6.07 -11.65
N GLY A 216 -14.31 5.76 -12.45
CA GLY A 216 -14.37 4.63 -13.40
C GLY A 216 -14.39 3.27 -12.73
N SER A 217 -13.68 3.10 -11.60
CA SER A 217 -13.52 1.82 -10.93
C SER A 217 -14.57 1.59 -9.84
N TYR A 218 -14.88 2.60 -9.04
CA TYR A 218 -15.76 2.46 -7.88
C TYR A 218 -17.19 2.93 -8.13
N GLY A 219 -17.42 3.88 -9.04
CA GLY A 219 -18.77 4.32 -9.40
C GLY A 219 -19.70 3.15 -9.77
N PRO A 220 -19.34 2.31 -10.76
CA PRO A 220 -20.14 1.15 -11.13
C PRO A 220 -20.34 0.12 -10.01
N ARG A 221 -19.37 -0.02 -9.11
CA ARG A 221 -19.47 -0.92 -7.95
C ARG A 221 -20.44 -0.42 -6.92
N ILE A 222 -20.41 0.88 -6.61
CA ILE A 222 -21.37 1.54 -5.72
C ILE A 222 -22.81 1.32 -6.22
N LEU A 223 -23.06 1.53 -7.53
CA LEU A 223 -24.39 1.35 -8.13
C LEU A 223 -24.90 -0.10 -8.04
N LYS A 224 -23.99 -1.08 -7.95
CA LYS A 224 -24.31 -2.51 -7.75
C LYS A 224 -24.36 -2.92 -6.29
N GLY A 225 -24.12 -2.01 -5.35
CA GLY A 225 -24.00 -2.33 -3.92
C GLY A 225 -22.77 -3.18 -3.58
N ASP A 226 -21.73 -3.17 -4.44
CA ASP A 226 -20.48 -3.91 -4.20
C ASP A 226 -19.48 -3.05 -3.41
N TYR A 227 -19.32 -3.37 -2.15
CA TYR A 227 -18.39 -2.75 -1.21
C TYR A 227 -17.22 -3.65 -0.84
N THR A 228 -17.00 -4.74 -1.58
CA THR A 228 -15.84 -5.63 -1.40
C THR A 228 -14.54 -4.82 -1.50
N PRO A 229 -13.59 -4.95 -0.57
CA PRO A 229 -12.41 -4.11 -0.57
C PRO A 229 -11.38 -4.55 -1.62
N GLY A 230 -11.10 -3.69 -2.60
CA GLY A 230 -9.81 -3.67 -3.30
C GLY A 230 -8.77 -2.90 -2.49
N PHE A 231 -9.26 -1.94 -1.68
CA PHE A 231 -8.51 -1.21 -0.68
C PHE A 231 -9.41 -0.91 0.53
N PHE A 232 -9.03 -1.41 1.70
CA PHE A 232 -9.83 -1.30 2.92
C PHE A 232 -9.95 0.15 3.42
N ALA A 233 -11.14 0.55 3.83
CA ALA A 233 -11.39 1.88 4.40
C ALA A 233 -10.50 2.19 5.62
N LYS A 234 -10.26 1.20 6.50
CA LYS A 234 -9.37 1.35 7.67
C LYS A 234 -7.90 1.64 7.29
N HIS A 235 -7.41 1.05 6.19
CA HIS A 235 -6.05 1.33 5.72
C HIS A 235 -5.97 2.69 5.04
N PHE A 236 -7.02 3.10 4.34
CA PHE A 236 -7.07 4.43 3.76
C PHE A 236 -7.14 5.52 4.85
N LEU A 237 -7.94 5.31 5.90
CA LEU A 237 -7.97 6.21 7.06
C LEU A 237 -6.58 6.34 7.72
N LYS A 238 -5.88 5.20 7.88
CA LYS A 238 -4.48 5.21 8.35
C LYS A 238 -3.61 6.09 7.46
N ASP A 239 -3.71 5.95 6.14
CA ASP A 239 -2.90 6.71 5.19
C ASP A 239 -3.18 8.22 5.28
N LEU A 240 -4.45 8.62 5.43
CA LEU A 240 -4.82 10.02 5.63
C LEU A 240 -4.29 10.60 6.96
N ARG A 241 -4.29 9.79 8.02
CA ARG A 241 -3.68 10.17 9.31
C ARG A 241 -2.18 10.42 9.16
N ILE A 242 -1.45 9.54 8.46
CA ILE A 242 -0.02 9.71 8.18
C ILE A 242 0.21 10.97 7.33
N ALA A 243 -0.55 11.16 6.25
CA ALA A 243 -0.40 12.31 5.37
C ALA A 243 -0.59 13.64 6.11
N LEU A 244 -1.57 13.73 7.01
CA LEU A 244 -1.81 14.93 7.81
C LEU A 244 -0.76 15.14 8.91
N GLU A 245 -0.27 14.06 9.55
CA GLU A 245 0.85 14.16 10.50
C GLU A 245 2.12 14.70 9.82
N GLU A 246 2.44 14.22 8.62
CA GLU A 246 3.59 14.73 7.86
C GLU A 246 3.35 16.15 7.34
N ALA A 247 2.13 16.50 6.92
CA ALA A 247 1.78 17.87 6.52
C ALA A 247 1.97 18.87 7.68
N GLU A 248 1.59 18.48 8.90
CA GLU A 248 1.80 19.30 10.10
C GLU A 248 3.28 19.57 10.36
N LYS A 249 4.16 18.56 10.24
CA LYS A 249 5.62 18.72 10.35
C LYS A 249 6.20 19.68 9.31
N MET A 250 5.57 19.77 8.13
CA MET A 250 5.93 20.67 7.04
C MET A 250 5.25 22.04 7.14
N ASN A 251 4.45 22.30 8.18
CA ASN A 251 3.63 23.50 8.35
C ASN A 251 2.63 23.72 7.20
N LEU A 252 2.06 22.64 6.66
CA LEU A 252 1.06 22.68 5.59
C LEU A 252 -0.35 22.49 6.16
N ASP A 253 -1.29 23.30 5.68
CA ASP A 253 -2.72 23.10 5.90
C ASP A 253 -3.38 22.44 4.69
N LEU A 254 -4.03 21.29 4.90
CA LEU A 254 -4.69 20.49 3.87
C LEU A 254 -6.17 20.31 4.20
N PRO A 255 -7.02 21.35 4.05
CA PRO A 255 -8.40 21.32 4.53
C PRO A 255 -9.24 20.21 3.89
N SER A 256 -9.12 19.96 2.58
CA SER A 256 -9.86 18.89 1.91
C SER A 256 -9.46 17.49 2.41
N THR A 257 -8.17 17.27 2.73
CA THR A 257 -7.70 16.00 3.29
C THR A 257 -8.16 15.81 4.74
N LYS A 258 -8.24 16.90 5.52
CA LYS A 258 -8.82 16.89 6.88
C LYS A 258 -10.28 16.47 6.87
N GLU A 259 -11.08 17.04 5.95
CA GLU A 259 -12.48 16.67 5.80
C GLU A 259 -12.62 15.20 5.34
N ALA A 260 -11.85 14.78 4.35
CA ALA A 260 -11.85 13.37 3.94
C ALA A 260 -11.51 12.44 5.11
N LYS A 261 -10.48 12.76 5.91
CA LYS A 261 -10.14 11.99 7.12
C LYS A 261 -11.32 11.91 8.07
N HIS A 262 -11.99 13.03 8.36
CA HIS A 262 -13.15 13.06 9.24
C HIS A 262 -14.26 12.12 8.76
N LEU A 263 -14.62 12.19 7.48
CA LEU A 263 -15.63 11.31 6.89
C LEU A 263 -15.25 9.81 6.99
N TYR A 264 -13.98 9.48 6.77
CA TYR A 264 -13.52 8.10 6.95
C TYR A 264 -13.42 7.70 8.43
N GLU A 265 -13.20 8.61 9.37
CA GLU A 265 -13.31 8.34 10.82
C GLU A 265 -14.76 7.95 11.18
N VAL A 266 -15.74 8.70 10.70
CA VAL A 266 -17.16 8.34 10.90
C VAL A 266 -17.45 6.96 10.30
N LEU A 267 -16.97 6.66 9.10
CA LEU A 267 -17.19 5.36 8.46
C LEU A 267 -16.54 4.20 9.24
N VAL A 268 -15.28 4.36 9.63
CA VAL A 268 -14.46 3.29 10.23
C VAL A 268 -14.73 3.16 11.72
N ASP A 269 -14.67 4.30 12.44
CA ASP A 269 -14.66 4.29 13.89
C ASP A 269 -16.08 4.31 14.49
N ASP A 270 -17.05 5.04 13.89
CA ASP A 270 -18.42 5.11 14.38
C ASP A 270 -19.31 4.01 13.76
N LYS A 271 -19.30 3.87 12.42
CA LYS A 271 -20.12 2.88 11.70
C LYS A 271 -19.51 1.46 11.71
N LYS A 272 -18.25 1.28 12.15
CA LYS A 272 -17.53 -0.01 12.18
C LYS A 272 -17.38 -0.69 10.82
N LEU A 273 -17.35 0.08 9.72
CA LEU A 273 -17.24 -0.40 8.34
C LEU A 273 -15.80 -0.38 7.79
N GLY A 274 -14.81 -0.41 8.67
CA GLY A 274 -13.39 -0.37 8.28
C GLY A 274 -12.91 -1.55 7.43
N ASN A 275 -13.63 -2.67 7.43
CA ASN A 275 -13.35 -3.84 6.61
C ASN A 275 -13.99 -3.79 5.22
N ASP A 276 -14.84 -2.81 4.94
CA ASP A 276 -15.35 -2.55 3.60
C ASP A 276 -14.31 -1.80 2.75
N GLY A 277 -14.54 -1.74 1.45
CA GLY A 277 -13.72 -0.95 0.53
C GLY A 277 -13.92 0.56 0.74
N THR A 278 -12.98 1.36 0.26
CA THR A 278 -13.03 2.83 0.36
C THR A 278 -14.31 3.43 -0.23
N GLN A 279 -14.90 2.79 -1.25
CA GLN A 279 -16.17 3.19 -1.86
C GLN A 279 -17.38 3.07 -0.92
N ALA A 280 -17.25 2.35 0.19
CA ALA A 280 -18.30 2.29 1.21
C ALA A 280 -18.57 3.65 1.89
N LEU A 281 -17.77 4.67 1.62
CA LEU A 281 -18.02 6.04 2.08
C LEU A 281 -19.43 6.52 1.77
N ILE A 282 -19.99 6.10 0.62
CA ILE A 282 -21.38 6.43 0.23
C ILE A 282 -22.44 6.00 1.27
N LYS A 283 -22.15 4.97 2.09
CA LYS A 283 -23.06 4.48 3.15
C LYS A 283 -23.32 5.49 4.27
N LEU A 284 -22.56 6.59 4.31
CA LEU A 284 -22.87 7.69 5.23
C LEU A 284 -24.17 8.43 4.81
N TRP A 285 -24.56 8.38 3.53
CA TRP A 285 -25.75 9.04 2.96
C TRP A 285 -26.80 8.06 2.45
N TRP A 286 -26.37 6.90 1.96
CA TRP A 286 -27.29 5.89 1.44
C TRP A 286 -27.50 4.77 2.46
N LYS A 287 -28.79 4.48 2.71
CA LYS A 287 -29.20 3.35 3.55
C LYS A 287 -29.29 2.08 2.73
#